data_60d55c5494678fdbe4684c338a494fcd
#
_entry.id   60d55c5494678fdbe4684c338a494fcd
#
_cell.length_a   1.000
_cell.length_b   1.000
_cell.length_c   1.000
_cell.angle_alpha   90.00
_cell.angle_beta   90.00
_cell.angle_gamma   90.00
#
_symmetry.space_group_name_H-M   'P 1'
#
loop_
_entity.id
_entity.type
_entity.pdbx_description
1 polymer ?
#
loop_
_entity_poly.entity_id
_entity_poly.type
_entity_poly.pdbx_seq_one_letter_code
_entity_poly.pdbx_strand_id
1 'polypeptide(L)'
;SACIGGACGGLFMGLFTVRNYGGGSPGLMTLPGYIGGDSLRDLMLACIGAAIAFVITFVICFILYKDHQEEEGAAPDSRPAASTASLSEPASSDGQGAAVTNVCAPVSGLLVPLSKVNDPTFAEEILGKGAAILPADGTFVSPVKGRIQTVFETKHAIGLVSDTGVEILIHVGLDTVNLKGKFYEALVKDGDTVDVGTPILKVDLEGVKQAGYDTITPVVVTNSMDYGDVIAVSEGDIEAKETMIKVMGS
;
A
#
# COMPACT_ATOMS: atom_id res chain seq x y z
N SER A 1 -16.69 12.83 12.77
CA SER A 1 -16.64 12.57 11.31
C SER A 1 -18.01 12.19 10.73
N ALA A 2 -18.76 11.28 11.38
CA ALA A 2 -20.10 10.87 10.91
C ALA A 2 -21.09 12.05 10.82
N CYS A 3 -21.05 13.02 11.75
CA CYS A 3 -21.94 14.19 11.70
C CYS A 3 -21.63 15.11 10.51
N ILE A 4 -20.37 15.29 10.13
CA ILE A 4 -19.98 16.15 9.00
C ILE A 4 -20.36 15.49 7.68
N GLY A 5 -20.13 14.17 7.54
CA GLY A 5 -20.55 13.43 6.35
C GLY A 5 -22.06 13.44 6.15
N GLY A 6 -22.84 13.28 7.24
CA GLY A 6 -24.29 13.38 7.22
C GLY A 6 -24.79 14.76 6.80
N ALA A 7 -24.14 15.84 7.31
CA ALA A 7 -24.49 17.22 6.95
C ALA A 7 -24.22 17.50 5.45
N CYS A 8 -23.09 17.04 4.90
CA CYS A 8 -22.78 17.19 3.48
C CYS A 8 -23.76 16.45 2.58
N GLY A 9 -24.14 15.21 2.95
CA GLY A 9 -25.13 14.43 2.22
C GLY A 9 -26.51 15.09 2.26
N GLY A 10 -26.94 15.62 3.42
CA GLY A 10 -28.18 16.35 3.60
C GLY A 10 -28.23 17.65 2.79
N LEU A 11 -27.10 18.41 2.77
CA LEU A 11 -26.97 19.63 1.97
C LEU A 11 -27.09 19.33 0.48
N PHE A 12 -26.44 18.26 0.01
CA PHE A 12 -26.54 17.80 -1.38
C PHE A 12 -27.98 17.47 -1.76
N MET A 13 -28.67 16.69 -0.94
CA MET A 13 -30.08 16.34 -1.18
C MET A 13 -30.99 17.56 -1.20
N GLY A 14 -30.75 18.53 -0.30
CA GLY A 14 -31.50 19.79 -0.28
C GLY A 14 -31.25 20.64 -1.52
N LEU A 15 -30.02 20.72 -2.01
CA LEU A 15 -29.64 21.50 -3.18
C LEU A 15 -30.29 20.96 -4.48
N PHE A 16 -30.44 19.64 -4.59
CA PHE A 16 -31.04 18.99 -5.76
C PHE A 16 -32.54 18.69 -5.58
N THR A 17 -33.17 19.23 -4.52
CA THR A 17 -34.58 19.07 -4.25
C THR A 17 -35.03 17.60 -4.24
N VAL A 18 -34.22 16.71 -3.65
CA VAL A 18 -34.53 15.28 -3.55
C VAL A 18 -35.61 15.09 -2.49
N ARG A 19 -36.74 14.45 -2.86
CA ARG A 19 -37.88 14.23 -1.97
C ARG A 19 -37.77 12.86 -1.30
N ASN A 20 -37.90 12.85 0.03
CA ASN A 20 -38.09 11.62 0.79
C ASN A 20 -39.55 11.46 1.18
N TYR A 21 -40.22 10.44 0.69
CA TYR A 21 -41.60 10.15 0.96
C TYR A 21 -41.82 9.29 2.22
N GLY A 22 -40.72 8.81 2.84
CA GLY A 22 -40.74 8.12 4.13
C GLY A 22 -40.27 9.02 5.27
N GLY A 23 -40.79 8.83 6.47
CA GLY A 23 -40.32 9.57 7.66
C GLY A 23 -39.02 9.01 8.16
N GLY A 24 -38.05 9.92 8.51
CA GLY A 24 -36.79 9.56 9.14
C GLY A 24 -35.57 10.21 8.53
N SER A 25 -34.40 10.02 9.16
CA SER A 25 -33.12 10.51 8.65
C SER A 25 -32.65 9.68 7.45
N PRO A 26 -32.02 10.30 6.42
CA PRO A 26 -31.51 9.56 5.28
C PRO A 26 -30.42 8.56 5.71
N GLY A 27 -30.62 7.30 5.37
CA GLY A 27 -29.71 6.19 5.62
C GLY A 27 -30.06 4.99 4.76
N LEU A 28 -29.26 3.93 4.80
CA LEU A 28 -29.47 2.75 3.97
C LEU A 28 -30.86 2.11 4.17
N MET A 29 -31.38 2.12 5.40
CA MET A 29 -32.71 1.60 5.76
C MET A 29 -33.86 2.44 5.21
N THR A 30 -33.63 3.69 4.79
CA THR A 30 -34.65 4.59 4.26
C THR A 30 -34.65 4.69 2.74
N LEU A 31 -33.74 3.97 2.05
CA LEU A 31 -33.68 3.88 0.58
C LEU A 31 -35.07 3.58 -0.06
N PRO A 32 -35.90 2.65 0.48
CA PRO A 32 -37.25 2.42 -0.07
C PRO A 32 -38.13 3.65 -0.04
N GLY A 33 -37.93 4.62 0.85
CA GLY A 33 -38.65 5.87 0.93
C GLY A 33 -38.49 6.80 -0.28
N TYR A 34 -37.52 6.55 -1.14
CA TYR A 34 -37.27 7.30 -2.37
C TYR A 34 -37.86 6.66 -3.62
N ILE A 35 -38.56 5.49 -3.48
CA ILE A 35 -39.13 4.71 -4.59
C ILE A 35 -40.63 5.09 -4.81
N GLY A 36 -41.14 6.11 -4.14
CA GLY A 36 -42.54 6.53 -4.26
C GLY A 36 -42.68 7.82 -5.02
N GLY A 37 -43.01 7.80 -6.30
CA GLY A 37 -43.18 8.99 -7.16
C GLY A 37 -42.37 8.91 -8.43
N ASP A 38 -42.30 9.94 -9.22
CA ASP A 38 -41.79 9.95 -10.60
C ASP A 38 -40.32 9.58 -10.78
N SER A 39 -39.59 8.93 -9.83
CA SER A 39 -38.20 8.88 -10.23
C SER A 39 -37.24 7.91 -9.58
N LEU A 40 -36.86 6.99 -10.39
CA LEU A 40 -35.50 6.43 -10.45
C LEU A 40 -34.40 7.51 -10.25
N ARG A 41 -34.66 8.75 -10.69
CA ARG A 41 -33.78 9.92 -10.52
C ARG A 41 -33.57 10.28 -9.06
N ASP A 42 -34.61 10.33 -8.22
CA ASP A 42 -34.48 10.71 -6.80
C ASP A 42 -33.73 9.61 -6.02
N LEU A 43 -33.93 8.35 -6.38
CA LEU A 43 -33.16 7.22 -5.84
C LEU A 43 -31.69 7.31 -6.25
N MET A 44 -31.40 7.60 -7.52
CA MET A 44 -30.02 7.77 -7.98
C MET A 44 -29.33 8.95 -7.30
N LEU A 45 -30.00 10.09 -7.15
CA LEU A 45 -29.47 11.26 -6.45
C LEU A 45 -29.23 10.98 -4.96
N ALA A 46 -30.12 10.21 -4.32
CA ALA A 46 -29.93 9.77 -2.94
C ALA A 46 -28.70 8.85 -2.78
N CYS A 47 -28.49 7.92 -3.71
CA CYS A 47 -27.32 7.05 -3.74
C CYS A 47 -26.02 7.84 -3.95
N ILE A 48 -26.02 8.82 -4.85
CA ILE A 48 -24.86 9.71 -5.09
C ILE A 48 -24.56 10.53 -3.84
N GLY A 49 -25.57 11.11 -3.19
CA GLY A 49 -25.42 11.86 -1.94
C GLY A 49 -24.86 11.01 -0.81
N ALA A 50 -25.29 9.76 -0.70
CA ALA A 50 -24.77 8.80 0.28
C ALA A 50 -23.30 8.45 -0.02
N ALA A 51 -22.94 8.24 -1.29
CA ALA A 51 -21.56 7.96 -1.71
C ALA A 51 -20.63 9.15 -1.40
N ILE A 52 -21.05 10.37 -1.68
CA ILE A 52 -20.28 11.59 -1.34
C ILE A 52 -20.07 11.70 0.17
N ALA A 53 -21.13 11.49 0.96
CA ALA A 53 -21.04 11.51 2.42
C ALA A 53 -20.08 10.44 2.94
N PHE A 54 -20.09 9.24 2.35
CA PHE A 54 -19.18 8.15 2.71
C PHE A 54 -17.72 8.51 2.43
N VAL A 55 -17.41 9.03 1.23
CA VAL A 55 -16.05 9.43 0.85
C VAL A 55 -15.53 10.53 1.78
N ILE A 56 -16.33 11.57 2.04
CA ILE A 56 -15.92 12.67 2.95
C ILE A 56 -15.66 12.13 4.35
N THR A 57 -16.54 11.27 4.87
CA THR A 57 -16.37 10.67 6.20
C THR A 57 -15.12 9.80 6.25
N PHE A 58 -14.86 9.02 5.20
CA PHE A 58 -13.68 8.16 5.09
C PHE A 58 -12.39 8.99 5.08
N VAL A 59 -12.32 10.05 4.27
CA VAL A 59 -11.15 10.94 4.20
C VAL A 59 -10.90 11.62 5.55
N ILE A 60 -11.95 12.15 6.20
CA ILE A 60 -11.80 12.78 7.53
C ILE A 60 -11.33 11.75 8.57
N CYS A 61 -11.90 10.54 8.54
CA CYS A 61 -11.51 9.46 9.45
C CYS A 61 -10.05 9.05 9.23
N PHE A 62 -9.62 8.99 7.97
CA PHE A 62 -8.24 8.68 7.60
C PHE A 62 -7.25 9.75 8.08
N ILE A 63 -7.58 11.04 7.90
CA ILE A 63 -6.75 12.16 8.37
C ILE A 63 -6.66 12.13 9.91
N LEU A 64 -7.80 11.99 10.61
CA LEU A 64 -7.81 11.94 12.09
C LEU A 64 -7.10 10.68 12.63
N TYR A 65 -7.14 9.57 11.89
CA TYR A 65 -6.40 8.36 12.26
C TYR A 65 -4.89 8.58 12.13
N LYS A 66 -4.45 9.27 11.07
CA LYS A 66 -3.04 9.62 10.87
C LYS A 66 -2.54 10.56 12.00
N ASP A 67 -3.31 11.59 12.33
CA ASP A 67 -2.96 12.51 13.43
C ASP A 67 -2.91 11.81 14.81
N HIS A 68 -3.74 10.79 15.04
CA HIS A 68 -3.76 10.06 16.31
C HIS A 68 -2.56 9.12 16.49
N GLN A 69 -1.91 8.70 15.41
CA GLN A 69 -0.68 7.91 15.47
C GLN A 69 0.54 8.77 15.86
N GLU A 70 0.49 10.09 15.63
CA GLU A 70 1.57 11.00 16.03
C GLU A 70 1.49 11.41 17.52
N GLU A 71 0.34 11.28 18.17
CA GLU A 71 0.16 11.67 19.58
C GLU A 71 0.38 10.52 20.60
N GLU A 72 0.34 9.26 20.21
CA GLU A 72 0.58 8.13 21.13
C GLU A 72 2.08 7.86 21.44
N GLY A 73 3.00 8.68 20.91
CA GLY A 73 4.43 8.65 21.23
C GLY A 73 4.85 9.35 22.54
N ALA A 74 3.92 9.92 23.30
CA ALA A 74 4.24 10.67 24.51
C ALA A 74 3.40 10.25 25.71
N ALA A 75 3.87 9.33 26.53
CA ALA A 75 3.39 9.15 27.89
C ALA A 75 4.53 8.78 28.84
N PRO A 76 4.47 9.18 30.11
CA PRO A 76 5.62 9.68 30.83
C PRO A 76 6.27 8.70 31.81
N ASP A 77 7.58 8.94 31.94
CA ASP A 77 8.38 8.95 33.18
C ASP A 77 8.28 7.79 34.20
N SER A 78 9.40 7.12 34.32
CA SER A 78 10.05 6.88 35.62
C SER A 78 11.54 6.51 35.43
N ARG A 79 12.43 7.45 35.84
CA ARG A 79 13.85 7.24 36.10
C ARG A 79 14.07 6.42 37.37
N PRO A 80 15.27 5.74 37.60
CA PRO A 80 16.51 6.51 37.82
C PRO A 80 17.83 5.90 37.29
N ALA A 81 18.70 6.85 36.93
CA ALA A 81 20.14 6.97 37.24
C ALA A 81 21.20 5.96 36.74
N ALA A 82 22.04 6.51 35.88
CA ALA A 82 23.51 6.56 35.90
C ALA A 82 24.34 5.29 35.60
N SER A 83 25.01 5.30 34.45
CA SER A 83 26.49 5.15 34.44
C SER A 83 27.08 5.65 33.10
N THR A 84 28.08 6.48 33.27
CA THR A 84 28.97 7.14 32.32
C THR A 84 29.82 6.21 31.48
N ALA A 85 30.17 6.71 30.31
CA ALA A 85 31.36 6.55 29.46
C ALA A 85 31.09 5.84 28.15
N SER A 86 31.44 6.31 26.98
CA SER A 86 32.59 7.03 26.48
C SER A 86 32.35 7.43 25.02
N LEU A 87 32.79 8.60 24.68
CA LEU A 87 32.88 9.21 23.35
C LEU A 87 33.58 8.33 22.32
N SER A 88 33.01 8.22 21.13
CA SER A 88 33.77 8.32 19.88
C SER A 88 32.83 8.70 18.72
N GLU A 89 32.72 9.96 18.40
CA GLU A 89 32.68 10.48 17.03
C GLU A 89 34.05 10.35 16.42
N PRO A 90 34.25 10.41 15.10
CA PRO A 90 33.50 11.12 14.10
C PRO A 90 33.41 10.42 12.73
N ALA A 91 32.55 10.84 11.85
CA ALA A 91 33.00 11.31 10.55
C ALA A 91 31.83 11.95 9.78
N SER A 92 31.82 13.26 9.85
CA SER A 92 31.18 14.12 8.84
C SER A 92 31.81 13.85 7.48
N SER A 93 30.96 13.68 6.47
CA SER A 93 31.33 14.13 5.14
C SER A 93 30.07 14.71 4.48
N ASP A 94 30.13 16.00 4.30
CA ASP A 94 29.29 16.85 3.50
C ASP A 94 29.00 16.22 2.12
N GLY A 95 27.74 16.30 1.73
CA GLY A 95 27.28 16.02 0.38
C GLY A 95 25.75 16.11 0.36
N GLN A 96 25.22 17.32 0.26
CA GLN A 96 23.82 17.60 -0.07
C GLN A 96 23.53 17.12 -1.50
N GLY A 97 23.53 15.80 -1.68
CA GLY A 97 22.91 15.13 -2.82
C GLY A 97 21.60 14.54 -2.33
N ALA A 98 20.53 14.71 -3.07
CA ALA A 98 19.27 14.07 -2.79
C ALA A 98 19.50 12.61 -2.39
N ALA A 99 19.04 12.20 -1.21
CA ALA A 99 19.28 10.86 -0.70
C ALA A 99 18.68 9.85 -1.69
N VAL A 100 19.52 9.00 -2.27
CA VAL A 100 19.07 7.95 -3.19
C VAL A 100 18.92 6.66 -2.41
N THR A 101 17.70 6.11 -2.40
CA THR A 101 17.46 4.77 -1.86
C THR A 101 17.39 3.77 -3.00
N ASN A 102 18.24 2.75 -2.95
CA ASN A 102 18.21 1.66 -3.91
C ASN A 102 17.29 0.55 -3.38
N VAL A 103 16.29 0.19 -4.19
CA VAL A 103 15.44 -0.98 -3.99
C VAL A 103 15.97 -2.08 -4.89
N CYS A 104 16.39 -3.18 -4.29
CA CYS A 104 16.97 -4.30 -4.99
C CYS A 104 15.91 -5.27 -5.52
N ALA A 105 16.28 -6.11 -6.48
CA ALA A 105 15.41 -7.19 -6.95
C ALA A 105 15.18 -8.23 -5.84
N PRO A 106 13.94 -8.54 -5.50
CA PRO A 106 13.63 -9.53 -4.47
C PRO A 106 13.83 -10.97 -4.94
N VAL A 107 13.97 -11.19 -6.24
CA VAL A 107 14.16 -12.51 -6.84
C VAL A 107 14.88 -12.35 -8.18
N SER A 108 15.64 -13.37 -8.61
CA SER A 108 16.23 -13.41 -9.94
C SER A 108 15.17 -13.68 -11.00
N GLY A 109 15.31 -13.07 -12.17
CA GLY A 109 14.37 -13.27 -13.28
C GLY A 109 14.51 -12.21 -14.37
N LEU A 110 13.44 -12.05 -15.17
CA LEU A 110 13.37 -11.03 -16.20
C LEU A 110 12.62 -9.81 -15.69
N LEU A 111 13.33 -8.70 -15.61
CA LEU A 111 12.74 -7.40 -15.26
C LEU A 111 11.97 -6.82 -16.43
N VAL A 112 10.76 -6.37 -16.18
CA VAL A 112 9.89 -5.72 -17.17
C VAL A 112 9.22 -4.48 -16.56
N PRO A 113 8.87 -3.47 -17.38
CA PRO A 113 8.13 -2.31 -16.89
C PRO A 113 6.72 -2.69 -16.44
N LEU A 114 6.16 -1.95 -15.47
CA LEU A 114 4.79 -2.18 -14.96
C LEU A 114 3.74 -2.14 -16.08
N SER A 115 3.94 -1.33 -17.12
CA SER A 115 3.03 -1.24 -18.28
C SER A 115 2.83 -2.56 -19.05
N LYS A 116 3.71 -3.56 -18.83
CA LYS A 116 3.58 -4.90 -19.41
C LYS A 116 2.83 -5.89 -18.50
N VAL A 117 2.49 -5.49 -17.29
CA VAL A 117 1.69 -6.31 -16.36
C VAL A 117 0.23 -6.30 -16.82
N ASN A 118 -0.38 -7.47 -16.93
CA ASN A 118 -1.77 -7.61 -17.37
C ASN A 118 -2.76 -7.37 -16.20
N ASP A 119 -2.58 -6.26 -15.50
CA ASP A 119 -3.46 -5.77 -14.43
C ASP A 119 -3.40 -4.23 -14.44
N PRO A 120 -4.53 -3.54 -14.67
CA PRO A 120 -4.58 -2.08 -14.73
C PRO A 120 -4.07 -1.40 -13.45
N THR A 121 -4.26 -2.02 -12.29
CA THR A 121 -3.83 -1.48 -11.00
C THR A 121 -2.31 -1.25 -10.94
N PHE A 122 -1.55 -2.16 -11.56
CA PHE A 122 -0.10 -2.06 -11.66
C PHE A 122 0.33 -1.33 -12.95
N ALA A 123 -0.29 -1.68 -14.09
CA ALA A 123 0.10 -1.14 -15.40
C ALA A 123 -0.07 0.39 -15.50
N GLU A 124 -1.06 0.95 -14.83
CA GLU A 124 -1.35 2.38 -14.74
C GLU A 124 -0.72 3.06 -13.53
N GLU A 125 0.15 2.36 -12.80
CA GLU A 125 0.86 2.84 -11.60
C GLU A 125 -0.07 3.40 -10.49
N ILE A 126 -1.31 2.87 -10.37
CA ILE A 126 -2.30 3.33 -9.39
C ILE A 126 -1.81 3.10 -7.95
N LEU A 127 -1.08 2.00 -7.72
CA LEU A 127 -0.51 1.67 -6.41
C LEU A 127 0.87 2.30 -6.16
N GLY A 128 1.42 2.99 -7.16
CA GLY A 128 2.75 3.60 -7.10
C GLY A 128 3.64 3.18 -8.25
N LYS A 129 4.77 3.87 -8.38
CA LYS A 129 5.77 3.60 -9.42
C LYS A 129 6.63 2.40 -9.05
N GLY A 130 7.12 1.68 -10.08
CA GLY A 130 7.99 0.54 -9.85
C GLY A 130 8.32 -0.24 -11.11
N ALA A 131 8.53 -1.53 -10.95
CA ALA A 131 8.74 -2.47 -12.05
C ALA A 131 8.22 -3.86 -11.66
N ALA A 132 8.18 -4.79 -12.61
CA ALA A 132 7.79 -6.17 -12.35
C ALA A 132 8.89 -7.13 -12.75
N ILE A 133 8.93 -8.31 -12.12
CA ILE A 133 9.86 -9.39 -12.45
C ILE A 133 9.06 -10.63 -12.83
N LEU A 134 9.47 -11.29 -13.90
CA LEU A 134 9.09 -12.67 -14.19
C LEU A 134 10.07 -13.57 -13.45
N PRO A 135 9.68 -14.15 -12.29
CA PRO A 135 10.62 -14.85 -11.42
C PRO A 135 11.11 -16.16 -12.03
N ALA A 136 12.41 -16.39 -11.94
CA ALA A 136 13.05 -17.64 -12.29
C ALA A 136 13.19 -18.59 -11.09
N ASP A 137 13.10 -18.08 -9.87
CA ASP A 137 13.24 -18.80 -8.59
C ASP A 137 12.04 -18.51 -7.69
N GLY A 138 11.71 -19.45 -6.81
CA GLY A 138 10.61 -19.32 -5.84
C GLY A 138 11.02 -18.74 -4.49
N THR A 139 12.27 -18.35 -4.26
CA THR A 139 12.73 -17.76 -3.02
C THR A 139 12.86 -16.25 -3.14
N PHE A 140 11.99 -15.52 -2.48
CA PHE A 140 12.00 -14.07 -2.47
C PHE A 140 12.74 -13.55 -1.24
N VAL A 141 13.55 -12.52 -1.46
CA VAL A 141 14.36 -11.87 -0.42
C VAL A 141 13.98 -10.41 -0.24
N SER A 142 14.32 -9.84 0.91
CA SER A 142 14.08 -8.42 1.15
C SER A 142 14.88 -7.55 0.17
N PRO A 143 14.22 -6.61 -0.53
CA PRO A 143 14.84 -5.68 -1.47
C PRO A 143 15.56 -4.52 -0.78
N VAL A 144 15.28 -4.29 0.50
CA VAL A 144 15.82 -3.18 1.29
C VAL A 144 16.16 -3.63 2.70
N LYS A 145 17.01 -2.84 3.37
CA LYS A 145 17.12 -2.87 4.81
C LYS A 145 15.96 -2.09 5.41
N GLY A 146 15.27 -2.68 6.39
CA GLY A 146 14.11 -2.05 6.99
C GLY A 146 13.28 -3.03 7.81
N ARG A 147 11.97 -2.84 7.79
CA ARG A 147 11.02 -3.64 8.56
C ARG A 147 9.86 -4.14 7.70
N ILE A 148 9.39 -5.34 7.99
CA ILE A 148 8.16 -5.87 7.44
C ILE A 148 6.99 -5.09 8.04
N GLN A 149 6.24 -4.39 7.20
CA GLN A 149 5.06 -3.63 7.61
C GLN A 149 3.85 -4.55 7.70
N THR A 150 3.66 -5.40 6.69
CA THR A 150 2.57 -6.36 6.68
C THR A 150 2.89 -7.58 5.83
N VAL A 151 2.49 -8.75 6.32
CA VAL A 151 2.39 -9.98 5.53
C VAL A 151 0.91 -10.24 5.31
N PHE A 152 0.45 -10.20 4.08
CA PHE A 152 -0.96 -10.44 3.77
C PHE A 152 -1.37 -11.86 4.19
N GLU A 153 -2.60 -12.03 4.67
CA GLU A 153 -3.12 -13.31 5.18
C GLU A 153 -2.91 -14.48 4.20
N THR A 154 -3.11 -14.21 2.92
CA THR A 154 -2.91 -15.17 1.82
C THR A 154 -1.45 -15.24 1.34
N LYS A 155 -0.53 -14.50 1.97
CA LYS A 155 0.94 -14.52 1.76
C LYS A 155 1.38 -14.21 0.33
N HIS A 156 0.46 -13.83 -0.55
CA HIS A 156 0.77 -13.47 -1.95
C HIS A 156 1.44 -12.09 -2.06
N ALA A 157 1.33 -11.27 -1.02
CA ALA A 157 1.93 -9.95 -0.98
C ALA A 157 2.59 -9.66 0.37
N ILE A 158 3.68 -8.89 0.33
CA ILE A 158 4.41 -8.40 1.51
C ILE A 158 4.68 -6.92 1.33
N GLY A 159 4.31 -6.12 2.34
CA GLY A 159 4.66 -4.72 2.46
C GLY A 159 5.87 -4.54 3.37
N LEU A 160 6.81 -3.68 2.97
CA LEU A 160 8.03 -3.34 3.71
C LEU A 160 8.18 -1.82 3.80
N VAL A 161 8.82 -1.36 4.87
CA VAL A 161 9.30 0.01 5.00
C VAL A 161 10.81 -0.01 5.18
N SER A 162 11.52 0.70 4.33
CA SER A 162 12.96 0.83 4.45
C SER A 162 13.36 1.73 5.62
N ASP A 163 14.62 1.65 6.07
CA ASP A 163 15.17 2.57 7.08
C ASP A 163 15.14 4.05 6.63
N THR A 164 14.96 4.30 5.33
CA THR A 164 14.84 5.65 4.73
C THR A 164 13.38 6.09 4.50
N GLY A 165 12.40 5.30 4.94
CA GLY A 165 10.99 5.61 4.83
C GLY A 165 10.34 5.24 3.49
N VAL A 166 11.06 4.57 2.57
CA VAL A 166 10.47 4.09 1.31
C VAL A 166 9.57 2.89 1.61
N GLU A 167 8.31 2.99 1.22
CA GLU A 167 7.32 1.93 1.36
C GLU A 167 7.27 1.08 0.08
N ILE A 168 7.42 -0.22 0.23
CA ILE A 168 7.55 -1.15 -0.89
C ILE A 168 6.50 -2.25 -0.74
N LEU A 169 5.78 -2.52 -1.81
CA LEU A 169 4.90 -3.68 -1.93
C LEU A 169 5.48 -4.65 -2.95
N ILE A 170 5.67 -5.89 -2.53
CA ILE A 170 6.00 -7.03 -3.39
C ILE A 170 4.73 -7.86 -3.53
N HIS A 171 4.21 -8.00 -4.75
CA HIS A 171 2.99 -8.76 -5.03
C HIS A 171 3.31 -9.92 -5.96
N VAL A 172 3.27 -11.15 -5.45
CA VAL A 172 3.72 -12.34 -6.19
C VAL A 172 2.58 -13.00 -6.95
N GLY A 173 2.60 -12.82 -8.26
CA GLY A 173 1.58 -13.30 -9.19
C GLY A 173 0.35 -12.40 -9.27
N LEU A 174 -0.45 -12.56 -10.31
CA LEU A 174 -1.71 -11.83 -10.50
C LEU A 174 -2.89 -12.67 -10.02
N ASP A 175 -3.86 -12.04 -9.35
CA ASP A 175 -5.08 -12.66 -8.79
C ASP A 175 -4.83 -13.82 -7.80
N THR A 176 -3.61 -13.98 -7.34
CA THR A 176 -3.16 -15.09 -6.49
C THR A 176 -3.71 -15.07 -5.07
N VAL A 177 -4.37 -13.98 -4.67
CA VAL A 177 -5.22 -13.91 -3.47
C VAL A 177 -6.26 -15.05 -3.45
N ASN A 178 -6.75 -15.46 -4.62
CA ASN A 178 -7.74 -16.53 -4.79
C ASN A 178 -7.19 -17.93 -4.42
N LEU A 179 -5.87 -18.09 -4.40
CA LEU A 179 -5.19 -19.32 -3.95
C LEU A 179 -5.23 -19.51 -2.43
N LYS A 180 -5.67 -18.50 -1.66
CA LYS A 180 -5.83 -18.54 -0.19
C LYS A 180 -4.59 -19.03 0.54
N GLY A 181 -3.40 -18.60 0.06
CA GLY A 181 -2.11 -18.95 0.63
C GLY A 181 -1.54 -20.31 0.20
N LYS A 182 -2.26 -21.08 -0.62
CA LYS A 182 -1.72 -22.31 -1.21
C LYS A 182 -0.51 -21.95 -2.08
N PHE A 183 0.58 -22.67 -1.95
CA PHE A 183 1.86 -22.47 -2.64
C PHE A 183 2.75 -21.34 -2.08
N TYR A 184 2.34 -20.66 -0.99
CA TYR A 184 3.07 -19.55 -0.39
C TYR A 184 3.45 -19.88 1.06
N GLU A 185 4.72 -19.69 1.41
CA GLU A 185 5.25 -19.84 2.75
C GLU A 185 5.96 -18.55 3.14
N ALA A 186 5.36 -17.76 4.04
CA ALA A 186 6.01 -16.59 4.60
C ALA A 186 7.09 -17.02 5.62
N LEU A 187 8.29 -16.48 5.49
CA LEU A 187 9.43 -16.75 6.36
C LEU A 187 9.61 -15.65 7.42
N VAL A 188 8.80 -14.61 7.34
CA VAL A 188 8.80 -13.44 8.22
C VAL A 188 7.37 -13.12 8.65
N LYS A 189 7.25 -12.25 9.64
CA LYS A 189 5.97 -11.73 10.16
C LYS A 189 6.02 -10.21 10.28
N ASP A 190 4.85 -9.61 10.49
CA ASP A 190 4.72 -8.18 10.73
C ASP A 190 5.64 -7.71 11.88
N GLY A 191 6.35 -6.62 11.64
CA GLY A 191 7.27 -6.02 12.58
C GLY A 191 8.70 -6.58 12.56
N ASP A 192 8.98 -7.67 11.85
CA ASP A 192 10.34 -8.23 11.76
C ASP A 192 11.27 -7.25 11.02
N THR A 193 12.49 -7.09 11.55
CA THR A 193 13.56 -6.34 10.90
C THR A 193 14.29 -7.22 9.91
N VAL A 194 14.56 -6.72 8.73
CA VAL A 194 15.22 -7.42 7.63
C VAL A 194 16.34 -6.60 7.01
N ASP A 195 17.39 -7.28 6.56
CA ASP A 195 18.44 -6.70 5.72
C ASP A 195 18.23 -7.09 4.26
N VAL A 196 18.87 -6.38 3.33
CA VAL A 196 18.86 -6.74 1.91
C VAL A 196 19.30 -8.20 1.74
N GLY A 197 18.48 -8.98 1.06
CA GLY A 197 18.76 -10.40 0.80
C GLY A 197 18.30 -11.35 1.90
N THR A 198 17.68 -10.88 2.98
CA THR A 198 17.02 -11.75 3.95
C THR A 198 15.85 -12.49 3.30
N PRO A 199 15.78 -13.82 3.32
CA PRO A 199 14.63 -14.55 2.78
C PRO A 199 13.34 -14.18 3.51
N ILE A 200 12.31 -13.77 2.75
CA ILE A 200 11.03 -13.30 3.30
C ILE A 200 9.85 -14.18 2.88
N LEU A 201 9.93 -14.83 1.71
CA LEU A 201 8.83 -15.62 1.17
C LEU A 201 9.37 -16.76 0.30
N LYS A 202 8.77 -17.94 0.41
CA LYS A 202 8.93 -19.04 -0.55
C LYS A 202 7.64 -19.28 -1.29
N VAL A 203 7.75 -19.52 -2.59
CA VAL A 203 6.62 -19.73 -3.50
C VAL A 203 6.89 -20.94 -4.40
N ASP A 204 5.94 -21.84 -4.46
CA ASP A 204 5.93 -22.90 -5.49
C ASP A 204 5.38 -22.31 -6.80
N LEU A 205 6.28 -21.73 -7.60
CA LEU A 205 5.93 -21.06 -8.87
C LEU A 205 5.26 -22.01 -9.86
N GLU A 206 5.69 -23.29 -9.89
CA GLU A 206 5.09 -24.28 -10.76
C GLU A 206 3.66 -24.63 -10.32
N GLY A 207 3.43 -24.75 -9.00
CA GLY A 207 2.10 -24.93 -8.45
C GLY A 207 1.15 -23.76 -8.76
N VAL A 208 1.65 -22.53 -8.71
CA VAL A 208 0.91 -21.31 -9.08
C VAL A 208 0.54 -21.35 -10.57
N LYS A 209 1.51 -21.63 -11.45
CA LYS A 209 1.28 -21.73 -12.91
C LYS A 209 0.30 -22.87 -13.26
N GLN A 210 0.44 -24.04 -12.63
CA GLN A 210 -0.48 -25.18 -12.85
C GLN A 210 -1.91 -24.87 -12.35
N ALA A 211 -2.05 -23.99 -11.37
CA ALA A 211 -3.35 -23.50 -10.93
C ALA A 211 -3.96 -22.44 -11.86
N GLY A 212 -3.26 -22.06 -12.95
CA GLY A 212 -3.74 -21.15 -13.98
C GLY A 212 -3.47 -19.65 -13.68
N TYR A 213 -2.56 -19.34 -12.76
CA TYR A 213 -2.21 -17.96 -12.40
C TYR A 213 -0.87 -17.52 -12.99
N ASP A 214 -0.77 -16.24 -13.32
CA ASP A 214 0.48 -15.63 -13.73
C ASP A 214 1.40 -15.44 -12.51
N THR A 215 2.68 -15.69 -12.68
CA THR A 215 3.71 -15.53 -11.64
C THR A 215 4.43 -14.20 -11.72
N ILE A 216 4.09 -13.32 -12.67
CA ILE A 216 4.68 -11.99 -12.76
C ILE A 216 4.52 -11.28 -11.42
N THR A 217 5.60 -10.66 -10.95
CA THR A 217 5.71 -10.11 -9.61
C THR A 217 5.95 -8.60 -9.69
N PRO A 218 4.92 -7.77 -9.58
CA PRO A 218 5.08 -6.33 -9.38
C PRO A 218 5.79 -6.01 -8.06
N VAL A 219 6.73 -5.07 -8.13
CA VAL A 219 7.41 -4.44 -6.99
C VAL A 219 7.21 -2.94 -7.14
N VAL A 220 6.44 -2.35 -6.25
CA VAL A 220 6.04 -0.94 -6.34
C VAL A 220 6.42 -0.17 -5.08
N VAL A 221 6.78 1.10 -5.26
CA VAL A 221 6.97 2.08 -4.20
C VAL A 221 5.63 2.77 -3.97
N THR A 222 4.93 2.38 -2.91
CA THR A 222 3.54 2.82 -2.66
C THR A 222 3.43 4.29 -2.28
N ASN A 223 4.46 4.83 -1.63
CA ASN A 223 4.58 6.26 -1.33
C ASN A 223 5.46 7.01 -2.35
N SER A 224 5.44 6.60 -3.62
CA SER A 224 6.25 7.21 -4.69
C SER A 224 6.00 8.70 -4.91
N MET A 225 4.84 9.22 -4.49
CA MET A 225 4.48 10.64 -4.58
C MET A 225 5.26 11.52 -3.57
N ASP A 226 5.85 10.92 -2.54
CA ASP A 226 6.61 11.63 -1.49
C ASP A 226 8.06 11.90 -1.94
N TYR A 227 8.46 11.38 -3.09
CA TYR A 227 9.82 11.43 -3.62
C TYR A 227 9.91 12.24 -4.91
N GLY A 228 11.09 12.80 -5.17
CA GLY A 228 11.34 13.59 -6.38
C GLY A 228 11.24 12.75 -7.65
N ASP A 229 11.78 11.53 -7.62
CA ASP A 229 11.62 10.57 -8.73
C ASP A 229 11.79 9.12 -8.26
N VAL A 230 11.14 8.20 -8.96
CA VAL A 230 11.24 6.75 -8.79
C VAL A 230 11.49 6.13 -10.16
N ILE A 231 12.70 5.64 -10.35
CA ILE A 231 13.20 5.19 -11.66
C ILE A 231 13.53 3.70 -11.58
N ALA A 232 12.84 2.90 -12.39
CA ALA A 232 13.20 1.51 -12.63
C ALA A 232 14.42 1.45 -13.55
N VAL A 233 15.32 0.47 -13.34
CA VAL A 233 16.39 0.19 -14.27
C VAL A 233 15.85 -0.41 -15.58
N SER A 234 16.71 -0.47 -16.61
CA SER A 234 16.31 -0.99 -17.93
C SER A 234 15.83 -2.43 -17.86
N GLU A 235 14.87 -2.77 -18.71
CA GLU A 235 14.38 -4.13 -18.92
C GLU A 235 15.53 -5.09 -19.26
N GLY A 236 15.49 -6.31 -18.72
CA GLY A 236 16.47 -7.35 -18.95
C GLY A 236 16.57 -8.35 -17.82
N ASP A 237 17.50 -9.31 -17.94
CA ASP A 237 17.78 -10.24 -16.86
C ASP A 237 18.35 -9.50 -15.65
N ILE A 238 17.86 -9.88 -14.47
CA ILE A 238 18.29 -9.30 -13.20
C ILE A 238 18.48 -10.40 -12.16
N GLU A 239 19.54 -10.30 -11.37
CA GLU A 239 19.75 -11.21 -10.24
C GLU A 239 19.15 -10.62 -8.95
N ALA A 240 18.77 -11.50 -8.05
CA ALA A 240 18.34 -11.09 -6.72
C ALA A 240 19.43 -10.23 -6.05
N LYS A 241 19.01 -9.16 -5.37
CA LYS A 241 19.88 -8.15 -4.71
C LYS A 241 20.53 -7.13 -5.65
N GLU A 242 20.41 -7.23 -6.96
CA GLU A 242 20.80 -6.15 -7.85
C GLU A 242 19.80 -4.99 -7.76
N THR A 243 20.29 -3.76 -7.97
CA THR A 243 19.43 -2.58 -7.92
C THR A 243 18.39 -2.62 -9.05
N MET A 244 17.13 -2.61 -8.69
CA MET A 244 15.98 -2.67 -9.59
C MET A 244 15.31 -1.30 -9.74
N ILE A 245 15.17 -0.57 -8.63
CA ILE A 245 14.51 0.74 -8.60
C ILE A 245 15.40 1.70 -7.81
N LYS A 246 15.52 2.94 -8.30
CA LYS A 246 16.15 4.06 -7.58
C LYS A 246 15.10 5.05 -7.17
N VAL A 247 15.03 5.34 -5.89
CA VAL A 247 14.13 6.34 -5.30
C VAL A 247 14.97 7.54 -4.91
N MET A 248 14.67 8.69 -5.51
CA MET A 248 15.38 9.95 -5.27
C MET A 248 14.57 10.82 -4.31
N GLY A 249 15.19 11.27 -3.23
CA GLY A 249 14.61 12.27 -2.35
C GLY A 249 14.23 13.55 -3.11
N SER A 250 13.21 14.24 -2.64
CA SER A 250 12.77 15.54 -3.16
C SER A 250 13.67 16.69 -2.72
#